data_2023d9655b38464962136c52f3fbd9f4
#
_entry.id   2023d9655b38464962136c52f3fbd9f4
#
_cell.length_a   1.000
_cell.length_b   1.000
_cell.length_c   1.000
_cell.angle_alpha   90.00
_cell.angle_beta   90.00
_cell.angle_gamma   90.00
#
_symmetry.space_group_name_H-M   'P 1'
#
loop_
_entity.id
_entity.type
_entity.pdbx_description
1 polymer ?
#
loop_
_entity_poly.entity_id
_entity_poly.type
_entity_poly.pdbx_seq_one_letter_code
_entity_poly.pdbx_strand_id
1 'polypeptide(L)'
;MDHALIFGVHDMMPHRFLGPHRIAHYLRNNGWDIEVVDFASFWTLEQLKNFIKSRIHKKTKFIGFGCWFGNWPENIDMLSHWIKDYYPEIKIIYGSHTYPKFNNESIDYYTVGYAEKAIIQLANYFQNNGTIKFDTRWENKKIILANDTYPAFPMNELGVIYEHRDLIEPWEWLTIEFTRGCKFSCKFCNYPILGVKDDHSTAASDFEYTVRDAYDKFGVTNYYTADETLNQDKSMIEKYANVADTLNFKLRMHGFMRADLLIANKDTWDPLSRLGVFGHMYGIETFNKKTGSSVGKGMDPLKVKEGLLEIREWFDAIEPYRGNINMVCGLPFETKETWESGIEWLMKNWTSKGDISATYALEIPLSSMDSKLSFISNNWKALGYRRRKTPSESLHAVSSLKYADELLDWENDYMDLDWAVKSCNTIYKQYKVDMGVSVWHWGDHGLMNLSFKDLQKKQKHYNQWPNKELEDFLQRYIKKKIEL
;
A
#
# COMPACT_ATOMS: atom_id res chain seq x y z
N MET A 1 32.31 -5.55 4.60
CA MET A 1 30.89 -5.75 4.92
C MET A 1 30.36 -6.86 4.02
N ASP A 2 29.50 -7.71 4.52
CA ASP A 2 28.74 -8.62 3.67
C ASP A 2 27.73 -7.84 2.84
N HIS A 3 27.38 -8.37 1.68
CA HIS A 3 26.61 -7.67 0.66
C HIS A 3 25.34 -8.44 0.32
N ALA A 4 24.28 -7.71 -0.02
CA ALA A 4 23.07 -8.26 -0.59
C ALA A 4 22.35 -7.25 -1.51
N LEU A 5 21.51 -7.78 -2.39
CA LEU A 5 20.62 -7.02 -3.24
C LEU A 5 19.17 -7.20 -2.78
N ILE A 6 18.37 -6.14 -2.81
CA ILE A 6 16.95 -6.22 -2.52
C ILE A 6 16.17 -5.62 -3.68
N PHE A 7 15.29 -6.42 -4.28
CA PHE A 7 14.45 -6.02 -5.39
C PHE A 7 13.03 -5.69 -4.91
N GLY A 8 12.53 -4.52 -5.28
CA GLY A 8 11.13 -4.14 -5.10
C GLY A 8 10.28 -4.70 -6.24
N VAL A 9 9.40 -5.64 -5.92
CA VAL A 9 8.56 -6.37 -6.89
C VAL A 9 7.11 -5.97 -6.72
N HIS A 10 6.59 -5.20 -7.69
CA HIS A 10 5.22 -4.69 -7.70
C HIS A 10 4.81 -4.25 -9.10
N ASP A 11 3.53 -3.99 -9.31
CA ASP A 11 2.93 -3.60 -10.58
C ASP A 11 2.54 -2.10 -10.65
N MET A 12 3.01 -1.28 -9.71
CA MET A 12 2.73 0.16 -9.67
C MET A 12 3.98 0.98 -9.91
N MET A 13 3.89 1.92 -10.83
CA MET A 13 4.95 2.86 -11.20
C MET A 13 4.44 4.29 -11.16
N PRO A 14 5.22 5.27 -10.72
CA PRO A 14 6.62 5.22 -10.24
C PRO A 14 6.72 5.10 -8.71
N HIS A 15 5.83 4.35 -8.07
CA HIS A 15 5.76 4.25 -6.62
C HIS A 15 6.88 3.35 -6.07
N ARG A 16 7.65 3.86 -5.09
CA ARG A 16 8.66 3.07 -4.38
C ARG A 16 8.06 2.46 -3.13
N PHE A 17 8.23 1.14 -2.98
CA PHE A 17 7.73 0.45 -1.80
C PHE A 17 8.62 0.67 -0.59
N LEU A 18 7.98 0.98 0.54
CA LEU A 18 8.65 1.16 1.82
C LEU A 18 9.40 -0.11 2.27
N GLY A 19 8.81 -1.28 2.09
CA GLY A 19 9.34 -2.55 2.59
C GLY A 19 10.80 -2.83 2.22
N PRO A 20 11.18 -2.85 0.95
CA PRO A 20 12.57 -3.04 0.52
C PRO A 20 13.54 -2.03 1.12
N HIS A 21 13.18 -0.74 1.13
CA HIS A 21 14.04 0.31 1.68
C HIS A 21 14.14 0.25 3.20
N ARG A 22 13.06 -0.10 3.90
CA ARG A 22 13.09 -0.30 5.34
C ARG A 22 14.00 -1.46 5.74
N ILE A 23 13.86 -2.59 5.06
CA ILE A 23 14.74 -3.75 5.28
C ILE A 23 16.18 -3.40 4.96
N ALA A 24 16.44 -2.68 3.86
CA ALA A 24 17.77 -2.24 3.49
C ALA A 24 18.37 -1.31 4.56
N HIS A 25 17.63 -0.32 5.02
CA HIS A 25 18.05 0.60 6.08
C HIS A 25 18.42 -0.16 7.36
N TYR A 26 17.56 -1.09 7.77
CA TYR A 26 17.77 -1.87 8.97
C TYR A 26 19.02 -2.77 8.87
N LEU A 27 19.24 -3.41 7.73
CA LEU A 27 20.44 -4.20 7.46
C LEU A 27 21.70 -3.33 7.41
N ARG A 28 21.64 -2.15 6.79
CA ARG A 28 22.78 -1.19 6.73
C ARG A 28 23.20 -0.76 8.13
N ASN A 29 22.24 -0.49 9.03
CA ASN A 29 22.51 -0.17 10.44
C ASN A 29 23.12 -1.35 11.22
N ASN A 30 23.00 -2.57 10.68
CA ASN A 30 23.63 -3.79 11.23
C ASN A 30 24.90 -4.22 10.45
N GLY A 31 25.51 -3.31 9.71
CA GLY A 31 26.81 -3.51 9.10
C GLY A 31 26.82 -4.28 7.77
N TRP A 32 25.69 -4.26 7.04
CA TRP A 32 25.57 -4.83 5.70
C TRP A 32 25.67 -3.76 4.62
N ASP A 33 26.24 -4.12 3.49
CA ASP A 33 26.16 -3.33 2.26
C ASP A 33 24.95 -3.81 1.45
N ILE A 34 23.88 -3.00 1.41
CA ILE A 34 22.63 -3.37 0.76
C ILE A 34 22.30 -2.39 -0.35
N GLU A 35 22.14 -2.89 -1.56
CA GLU A 35 21.65 -2.12 -2.68
C GLU A 35 20.18 -2.49 -2.96
N VAL A 36 19.30 -1.46 -3.07
CA VAL A 36 17.90 -1.63 -3.46
C VAL A 36 17.72 -1.39 -4.95
N VAL A 37 16.94 -2.22 -5.59
CA VAL A 37 16.55 -2.11 -7.01
C VAL A 37 15.02 -1.98 -7.05
N ASP A 38 14.54 -0.76 -7.26
CA ASP A 38 13.11 -0.50 -7.39
C ASP A 38 12.58 -0.91 -8.77
N PHE A 39 11.27 -1.06 -8.84
CA PHE A 39 10.55 -1.31 -10.10
C PHE A 39 10.98 -2.59 -10.84
N ALA A 40 11.46 -3.60 -10.11
CA ALA A 40 12.04 -4.80 -10.72
C ALA A 40 11.08 -5.54 -11.67
N SER A 41 9.78 -5.46 -11.43
CA SER A 41 8.75 -6.05 -12.29
C SER A 41 8.72 -5.47 -13.71
N PHE A 42 9.23 -4.25 -13.88
CA PHE A 42 9.22 -3.52 -15.15
C PHE A 42 10.53 -3.61 -15.94
N TRP A 43 11.55 -4.26 -15.35
CA TRP A 43 12.80 -4.52 -16.06
C TRP A 43 12.66 -5.77 -16.94
N THR A 44 13.36 -5.78 -18.06
CA THR A 44 13.50 -7.03 -18.83
C THR A 44 14.39 -8.02 -18.07
N LEU A 45 14.19 -9.31 -18.32
CA LEU A 45 15.01 -10.35 -17.72
C LEU A 45 16.51 -10.13 -18.00
N GLU A 46 16.87 -9.70 -19.20
CA GLU A 46 18.28 -9.43 -19.57
C GLU A 46 18.84 -8.20 -18.82
N GLN A 47 18.06 -7.16 -18.61
CA GLN A 47 18.50 -6.02 -17.80
C GLN A 47 18.79 -6.44 -16.35
N LEU A 48 17.88 -7.23 -15.76
CA LEU A 48 18.04 -7.78 -14.40
C LEU A 48 19.28 -8.67 -14.30
N LYS A 49 19.47 -9.58 -15.26
CA LYS A 49 20.68 -10.46 -15.31
C LYS A 49 21.96 -9.65 -15.43
N ASN A 50 22.00 -8.65 -16.30
CA ASN A 50 23.18 -7.82 -16.51
C ASN A 50 23.50 -6.98 -15.27
N PHE A 51 22.46 -6.43 -14.61
CA PHE A 51 22.63 -5.75 -13.33
C PHE A 51 23.22 -6.70 -12.27
N ILE A 52 22.63 -7.88 -12.08
CA ILE A 52 23.11 -8.86 -11.10
C ILE A 52 24.56 -9.25 -11.38
N LYS A 53 24.92 -9.56 -12.64
CA LYS A 53 26.31 -9.89 -13.02
C LYS A 53 27.30 -8.78 -12.65
N SER A 54 26.90 -7.51 -12.74
CA SER A 54 27.76 -6.38 -12.42
C SER A 54 27.91 -6.14 -10.91
N ARG A 55 27.01 -6.67 -10.08
CA ARG A 55 26.95 -6.43 -8.62
C ARG A 55 27.39 -7.62 -7.77
N ILE A 56 27.21 -8.85 -8.27
CA ILE A 56 27.58 -10.04 -7.51
C ILE A 56 29.10 -10.16 -7.37
N HIS A 57 29.53 -10.38 -6.14
CA HIS A 57 30.90 -10.65 -5.79
C HIS A 57 30.98 -11.62 -4.59
N LYS A 58 32.19 -12.06 -4.22
CA LYS A 58 32.43 -13.09 -3.18
C LYS A 58 31.81 -12.82 -1.79
N LYS A 59 31.42 -11.57 -1.50
CA LYS A 59 30.76 -11.20 -0.24
C LYS A 59 29.23 -11.13 -0.37
N THR A 60 28.68 -11.32 -1.54
CA THR A 60 27.23 -11.36 -1.74
C THR A 60 26.67 -12.63 -1.14
N LYS A 61 25.76 -12.50 -0.16
CA LYS A 61 25.20 -13.61 0.59
C LYS A 61 23.80 -13.98 0.16
N PHE A 62 22.97 -12.98 -0.15
CA PHE A 62 21.61 -13.22 -0.57
C PHE A 62 21.08 -12.16 -1.53
N ILE A 63 20.00 -12.54 -2.21
CA ILE A 63 19.15 -11.64 -2.98
C ILE A 63 17.74 -11.73 -2.40
N GLY A 64 17.20 -10.57 -1.98
CA GLY A 64 15.85 -10.45 -1.44
C GLY A 64 14.89 -9.90 -2.49
N PHE A 65 13.67 -10.42 -2.54
CA PHE A 65 12.56 -9.90 -3.33
C PHE A 65 11.44 -9.45 -2.39
N GLY A 66 11.27 -8.14 -2.25
CA GLY A 66 10.16 -7.55 -1.50
C GLY A 66 8.92 -7.45 -2.40
N CYS A 67 7.96 -8.33 -2.17
CA CYS A 67 6.81 -8.55 -3.06
C CYS A 67 5.54 -7.96 -2.47
N TRP A 68 4.95 -6.98 -3.15
CA TRP A 68 3.70 -6.38 -2.73
C TRP A 68 2.53 -7.34 -2.98
N PHE A 69 1.77 -7.64 -1.93
CA PHE A 69 0.64 -8.57 -1.95
C PHE A 69 0.91 -9.90 -2.71
N GLY A 70 2.11 -10.42 -2.56
CA GLY A 70 2.49 -11.68 -3.19
C GLY A 70 2.70 -11.60 -4.70
N ASN A 71 2.88 -10.41 -5.26
CA ASN A 71 3.17 -10.25 -6.68
C ASN A 71 4.47 -10.96 -7.07
N TRP A 72 4.38 -11.91 -8.00
CA TRP A 72 5.52 -12.69 -8.50
C TRP A 72 5.42 -12.84 -10.02
N PRO A 73 5.86 -11.83 -10.78
CA PRO A 73 5.77 -11.85 -12.24
C PRO A 73 6.77 -12.81 -12.87
N GLU A 74 6.50 -13.23 -14.10
CA GLU A 74 7.26 -14.24 -14.85
C GLU A 74 8.75 -13.90 -14.98
N ASN A 75 9.09 -12.64 -15.24
CA ASN A 75 10.49 -12.20 -15.33
C ASN A 75 11.28 -12.40 -14.02
N ILE A 76 10.62 -12.21 -12.87
CA ILE A 76 11.21 -12.44 -11.55
C ILE A 76 11.31 -13.93 -11.26
N ASP A 77 10.33 -14.71 -11.65
CA ASP A 77 10.38 -16.17 -11.53
C ASP A 77 11.55 -16.74 -12.34
N MET A 78 11.65 -16.41 -13.60
CA MET A 78 12.78 -16.80 -14.46
C MET A 78 14.13 -16.32 -13.93
N LEU A 79 14.17 -15.10 -13.36
CA LEU A 79 15.38 -14.57 -12.76
C LEU A 79 15.82 -15.39 -11.55
N SER A 80 14.88 -15.80 -10.69
CA SER A 80 15.19 -16.58 -9.49
C SER A 80 15.81 -17.94 -9.83
N HIS A 81 15.29 -18.63 -10.84
CA HIS A 81 15.88 -19.87 -11.36
C HIS A 81 17.26 -19.62 -11.94
N TRP A 82 17.42 -18.59 -12.79
CA TRP A 82 18.72 -18.25 -13.36
C TRP A 82 19.76 -17.93 -12.29
N ILE A 83 19.39 -17.24 -11.19
CA ILE A 83 20.33 -16.99 -10.07
C ILE A 83 20.81 -18.32 -9.48
N LYS A 84 19.92 -19.29 -9.27
CA LYS A 84 20.31 -20.60 -8.72
C LYS A 84 21.21 -21.41 -9.66
N ASP A 85 20.99 -21.31 -10.95
CA ASP A 85 21.81 -22.02 -11.94
C ASP A 85 23.23 -21.47 -11.99
N TYR A 86 23.39 -20.14 -11.89
CA TYR A 86 24.71 -19.48 -12.06
C TYR A 86 25.40 -19.13 -10.75
N TYR A 87 24.67 -18.99 -9.66
CA TYR A 87 25.16 -18.59 -8.34
C TYR A 87 24.48 -19.42 -7.22
N PRO A 88 24.66 -20.74 -7.19
CA PRO A 88 23.93 -21.63 -6.29
C PRO A 88 24.19 -21.36 -4.79
N GLU A 89 25.32 -20.73 -4.46
CA GLU A 89 25.66 -20.34 -3.09
C GLU A 89 24.84 -19.15 -2.57
N ILE A 90 24.32 -18.29 -3.46
CA ILE A 90 23.53 -17.12 -3.09
C ILE A 90 22.14 -17.55 -2.65
N LYS A 91 21.75 -17.09 -1.47
CA LYS A 91 20.40 -17.35 -0.94
C LYS A 91 19.37 -16.43 -1.55
N ILE A 92 18.22 -16.97 -1.90
CA ILE A 92 17.08 -16.21 -2.37
C ILE A 92 16.02 -16.11 -1.26
N ILE A 93 15.64 -14.87 -0.93
CA ILE A 93 14.64 -14.58 0.10
C ILE A 93 13.45 -13.90 -0.57
N TYR A 94 12.28 -14.47 -0.36
CA TYR A 94 11.01 -13.83 -0.69
C TYR A 94 10.45 -13.14 0.55
N GLY A 95 10.01 -11.89 0.44
CA GLY A 95 9.36 -11.13 1.51
C GLY A 95 8.01 -10.54 1.05
N SER A 96 6.95 -10.76 1.83
CA SER A 96 5.63 -10.21 1.56
C SER A 96 4.78 -10.13 2.83
N HIS A 97 3.71 -9.34 2.80
CA HIS A 97 2.66 -9.39 3.83
C HIS A 97 1.79 -10.64 3.74
N THR A 98 1.83 -11.34 2.63
CA THR A 98 0.98 -12.49 2.34
C THR A 98 1.79 -13.74 2.09
N TYR A 99 1.19 -14.86 2.39
CA TYR A 99 1.76 -16.17 2.09
C TYR A 99 1.97 -16.34 0.58
N PRO A 100 3.07 -16.96 0.14
CA PRO A 100 3.26 -17.24 -1.28
C PRO A 100 2.22 -18.26 -1.77
N LYS A 101 1.53 -17.93 -2.85
CA LYS A 101 0.58 -18.86 -3.51
C LYS A 101 1.23 -19.74 -4.58
N PHE A 102 2.53 -19.71 -4.66
CA PHE A 102 3.33 -20.44 -5.63
C PHE A 102 4.39 -21.24 -4.90
N ASN A 103 4.75 -22.37 -5.48
CA ASN A 103 5.90 -23.14 -5.03
C ASN A 103 7.03 -22.89 -6.03
N ASN A 104 8.10 -22.24 -5.59
CA ASN A 104 9.28 -22.01 -6.38
C ASN A 104 10.49 -22.60 -5.66
N GLU A 105 11.10 -23.61 -6.25
CA GLU A 105 12.24 -24.33 -5.65
C GLU A 105 13.51 -23.49 -5.55
N SER A 106 13.60 -22.42 -6.36
CA SER A 106 14.74 -21.51 -6.32
C SER A 106 14.78 -20.63 -5.06
N ILE A 107 13.64 -20.45 -4.38
CA ILE A 107 13.54 -19.65 -3.16
C ILE A 107 13.98 -20.47 -1.94
N ASP A 108 15.01 -19.99 -1.23
CA ASP A 108 15.49 -20.63 -0.01
C ASP A 108 14.63 -20.32 1.20
N TYR A 109 14.15 -19.07 1.32
CA TYR A 109 13.38 -18.61 2.49
C TYR A 109 12.24 -17.69 2.10
N TYR A 110 11.10 -17.84 2.80
CA TYR A 110 9.95 -16.95 2.70
C TYR A 110 9.77 -16.23 4.03
N THR A 111 9.75 -14.90 4.02
CA THR A 111 9.40 -14.08 5.17
C THR A 111 8.02 -13.47 4.96
N VAL A 112 7.10 -13.71 5.89
CA VAL A 112 5.71 -13.26 5.82
C VAL A 112 5.43 -12.29 6.97
N GLY A 113 4.97 -11.07 6.64
CA GLY A 113 4.67 -10.03 7.61
C GLY A 113 5.79 -9.01 7.79
N TYR A 114 5.84 -8.36 8.95
CA TYR A 114 6.85 -7.34 9.30
C TYR A 114 8.18 -7.98 9.66
N ALA A 115 9.09 -8.02 8.69
CA ALA A 115 10.27 -8.89 8.72
C ALA A 115 11.55 -8.25 9.26
N GLU A 116 11.54 -7.05 9.83
CA GLU A 116 12.74 -6.31 10.24
C GLU A 116 13.64 -7.12 11.18
N LYS A 117 13.09 -7.73 12.23
CA LYS A 117 13.87 -8.58 13.14
C LYS A 117 14.22 -9.93 12.52
N ALA A 118 13.27 -10.52 11.79
CA ALA A 118 13.47 -11.82 11.16
C ALA A 118 14.61 -11.77 10.13
N ILE A 119 14.72 -10.69 9.35
CA ILE A 119 15.77 -10.54 8.35
C ILE A 119 17.16 -10.40 8.96
N ILE A 120 17.28 -9.74 10.13
CA ILE A 120 18.58 -9.66 10.83
C ILE A 120 19.00 -11.02 11.33
N GLN A 121 18.09 -11.81 11.89
CA GLN A 121 18.42 -13.17 12.33
C GLN A 121 18.84 -14.03 11.14
N LEU A 122 18.15 -13.90 10.01
CA LEU A 122 18.47 -14.62 8.79
C LEU A 122 19.84 -14.19 8.22
N ALA A 123 20.11 -12.88 8.20
CA ALA A 123 21.39 -12.33 7.78
C ALA A 123 22.55 -12.83 8.67
N ASN A 124 22.37 -12.81 9.99
CA ASN A 124 23.34 -13.36 10.95
C ASN A 124 23.55 -14.87 10.76
N TYR A 125 22.49 -15.61 10.44
CA TYR A 125 22.59 -17.03 10.11
C TYR A 125 23.48 -17.27 8.89
N PHE A 126 23.38 -16.44 7.85
CA PHE A 126 24.22 -16.56 6.67
C PHE A 126 25.70 -16.22 6.96
N GLN A 127 25.97 -15.26 7.86
CA GLN A 127 27.33 -14.90 8.27
C GLN A 127 28.00 -16.00 9.09
N ASN A 128 27.25 -16.70 9.92
CA ASN A 128 27.77 -17.70 10.85
C ASN A 128 27.65 -19.15 10.33
N ASN A 129 27.53 -19.33 9.02
CA ASN A 129 27.46 -20.66 8.36
C ASN A 129 26.38 -21.58 8.94
N GLY A 130 25.25 -21.03 9.32
CA GLY A 130 24.09 -21.80 9.72
C GLY A 130 24.09 -22.32 11.16
N THR A 131 24.79 -21.68 12.08
CA THR A 131 24.87 -22.11 13.50
C THR A 131 23.88 -21.41 14.41
N ILE A 132 23.12 -20.43 13.96
CA ILE A 132 22.16 -19.68 14.78
C ILE A 132 20.82 -20.41 14.86
N LYS A 133 20.26 -20.47 16.06
CA LYS A 133 18.87 -20.86 16.28
C LYS A 133 17.96 -19.65 16.07
N PHE A 134 16.94 -19.84 15.26
CA PHE A 134 15.91 -18.84 15.09
C PHE A 134 14.84 -19.00 16.19
N ASP A 135 14.46 -17.89 16.80
CA ASP A 135 13.33 -17.83 17.73
C ASP A 135 11.99 -17.70 16.98
N THR A 136 12.00 -17.96 15.68
CA THR A 136 10.88 -17.77 14.79
C THR A 136 10.11 -19.08 14.57
N ARG A 137 8.82 -18.96 14.35
CA ARG A 137 8.01 -20.08 13.89
C ARG A 137 8.38 -20.40 12.44
N TRP A 138 8.91 -21.58 12.23
CA TRP A 138 9.30 -22.09 10.93
C TRP A 138 8.31 -23.16 10.47
N GLU A 139 7.67 -22.91 9.35
CA GLU A 139 6.96 -23.98 8.64
C GLU A 139 7.88 -24.56 7.57
N ASN A 140 8.00 -25.89 7.57
CA ASN A 140 8.80 -26.65 6.60
C ASN A 140 10.27 -26.15 6.42
N LYS A 141 10.86 -25.52 7.44
CA LYS A 141 12.23 -24.95 7.43
C LYS A 141 12.47 -23.83 6.42
N LYS A 142 11.47 -23.40 5.65
CA LYS A 142 11.60 -22.33 4.64
C LYS A 142 10.75 -21.09 4.94
N ILE A 143 9.67 -21.24 5.68
CA ILE A 143 8.71 -20.14 5.89
C ILE A 143 8.85 -19.57 7.29
N ILE A 144 9.05 -18.25 7.36
CA ILE A 144 9.21 -17.48 8.58
C ILE A 144 8.01 -16.56 8.73
N LEU A 145 7.18 -16.80 9.74
CA LEU A 145 6.03 -15.97 10.07
C LEU A 145 6.46 -14.85 11.02
N ALA A 146 6.83 -13.72 10.47
CA ALA A 146 7.42 -12.62 11.21
C ALA A 146 6.46 -12.00 12.23
N ASN A 147 5.15 -11.91 11.92
CA ASN A 147 4.15 -11.32 12.80
C ASN A 147 3.84 -12.18 14.04
N ASP A 148 3.93 -13.50 13.91
CA ASP A 148 3.67 -14.40 15.04
C ASP A 148 4.78 -14.34 16.10
N THR A 149 5.98 -14.03 15.66
CA THR A 149 7.19 -14.11 16.51
C THR A 149 7.64 -12.76 17.01
N TYR A 150 7.37 -11.72 16.24
CA TYR A 150 7.73 -10.35 16.55
C TYR A 150 6.52 -9.43 16.40
N PRO A 151 5.49 -9.60 17.26
CA PRO A 151 4.41 -8.65 17.27
C PRO A 151 5.01 -7.29 17.57
N ALA A 152 4.71 -6.32 16.76
CA ALA A 152 5.01 -4.94 17.00
C ALA A 152 6.50 -4.62 17.24
N PHE A 153 7.20 -4.41 16.18
CA PHE A 153 8.51 -3.79 16.27
C PHE A 153 8.35 -2.32 16.72
N PRO A 154 9.13 -1.87 17.74
CA PRO A 154 9.11 -0.47 18.11
C PRO A 154 9.51 0.40 16.93
N MET A 155 8.61 1.29 16.50
CA MET A 155 8.83 2.16 15.33
C MET A 155 9.84 3.27 15.61
N ASN A 156 10.20 3.49 16.87
CA ASN A 156 11.12 4.53 17.32
C ASN A 156 12.58 4.35 16.89
N GLU A 157 12.91 3.24 16.24
CA GLU A 157 14.25 2.96 15.73
C GLU A 157 14.31 2.88 14.20
N LEU A 158 13.20 3.19 13.50
CA LEU A 158 13.05 2.92 12.08
C LEU A 158 12.66 4.13 11.24
N GLY A 159 13.55 5.08 11.16
CA GLY A 159 13.57 5.95 9.99
C GLY A 159 13.86 5.13 8.72
N VAL A 160 13.50 5.63 7.55
CA VAL A 160 13.96 5.08 6.28
C VAL A 160 14.91 6.06 5.65
N ILE A 161 16.17 5.64 5.55
CA ILE A 161 17.22 6.46 4.94
C ILE A 161 17.52 5.90 3.56
N TYR A 162 17.34 6.75 2.58
CA TYR A 162 17.69 6.46 1.19
C TYR A 162 19.14 6.83 0.91
N GLU A 163 19.75 6.16 -0.06
CA GLU A 163 21.10 6.44 -0.51
C GLU A 163 21.10 7.04 -1.92
N HIS A 164 22.16 7.76 -2.30
CA HIS A 164 22.28 8.34 -3.64
C HIS A 164 22.16 7.30 -4.76
N ARG A 165 22.58 6.06 -4.49
CA ARG A 165 22.42 4.93 -5.42
C ARG A 165 20.98 4.45 -5.60
N ASP A 166 20.02 4.94 -4.79
CA ASP A 166 18.58 4.68 -4.97
C ASP A 166 18.00 5.53 -6.10
N LEU A 167 18.72 6.59 -6.55
CA LEU A 167 18.39 7.42 -7.72
C LEU A 167 17.01 8.08 -7.61
N ILE A 168 16.73 8.68 -6.46
CA ILE A 168 15.46 9.35 -6.19
C ILE A 168 15.43 10.70 -6.88
N GLU A 169 14.33 11.02 -7.55
CA GLU A 169 14.11 12.32 -8.18
C GLU A 169 13.28 13.25 -7.26
N PRO A 170 13.49 14.57 -7.27
CA PRO A 170 12.85 15.50 -6.33
C PRO A 170 11.32 15.51 -6.38
N TRP A 171 10.72 15.10 -7.48
CA TRP A 171 9.27 15.08 -7.69
C TRP A 171 8.59 13.79 -7.22
N GLU A 172 9.37 12.76 -6.85
CA GLU A 172 8.82 11.49 -6.39
C GLU A 172 8.08 11.65 -5.05
N TRP A 173 7.14 10.74 -4.82
CA TRP A 173 6.45 10.58 -3.57
C TRP A 173 7.05 9.38 -2.84
N LEU A 174 7.73 9.64 -1.74
CA LEU A 174 8.28 8.57 -0.92
C LEU A 174 7.25 8.08 0.09
N THR A 175 7.36 6.83 0.47
CA THR A 175 6.47 6.27 1.48
C THR A 175 7.05 6.49 2.88
N ILE A 176 6.20 6.97 3.79
CA ILE A 176 6.51 7.12 5.21
C ILE A 176 5.48 6.36 6.06
N GLU A 177 5.88 5.87 7.21
CA GLU A 177 5.01 5.15 8.14
C GLU A 177 5.09 5.81 9.51
N PHE A 178 3.97 6.35 9.99
CA PHE A 178 3.87 6.94 11.32
C PHE A 178 3.50 5.93 12.39
N THR A 179 2.59 5.00 12.05
CA THR A 179 2.11 3.99 12.98
C THR A 179 1.92 2.65 12.30
N ARG A 180 1.92 1.59 13.12
CA ARG A 180 1.46 0.25 12.73
C ARG A 180 0.24 -0.11 13.54
N GLY A 181 -0.78 -0.61 12.86
CA GLY A 181 -2.02 -1.01 13.48
C GLY A 181 -3.15 -0.03 13.30
N CYS A 182 -4.35 -0.51 13.60
CA CYS A 182 -5.57 0.27 13.51
C CYS A 182 -6.43 -0.01 14.75
N LYS A 183 -6.87 1.05 15.44
CA LYS A 183 -7.72 0.96 16.64
C LYS A 183 -9.13 0.44 16.35
N PHE A 184 -9.52 0.38 15.06
CA PHE A 184 -10.88 0.01 14.64
C PHE A 184 -10.99 -1.45 14.24
N SER A 185 -12.19 -2.00 14.35
CA SER A 185 -12.53 -3.37 14.01
C SER A 185 -13.67 -3.43 12.98
N CYS A 186 -13.48 -2.77 11.84
CA CYS A 186 -14.44 -2.80 10.74
C CYS A 186 -14.66 -4.25 10.29
N LYS A 187 -15.93 -4.67 10.17
CA LYS A 187 -16.27 -6.09 10.01
C LYS A 187 -15.88 -6.70 8.67
N PHE A 188 -15.67 -5.89 7.66
CA PHE A 188 -15.18 -6.31 6.34
C PHE A 188 -13.65 -6.32 6.25
N CYS A 189 -12.96 -5.64 7.17
CA CYS A 189 -11.53 -5.40 7.10
C CYS A 189 -10.73 -6.68 7.40
N ASN A 190 -9.80 -6.98 6.50
CA ASN A 190 -8.86 -8.08 6.65
C ASN A 190 -7.51 -7.61 7.25
N TYR A 191 -7.36 -6.32 7.57
CA TYR A 191 -6.12 -5.77 8.12
C TYR A 191 -5.69 -6.43 9.46
N PRO A 192 -6.60 -6.75 10.40
CA PRO A 192 -6.24 -7.49 11.62
C PRO A 192 -5.51 -8.82 11.36
N ILE A 193 -5.57 -9.29 10.14
CA ILE A 193 -4.86 -10.45 9.61
C ILE A 193 -3.33 -10.30 9.74
N LEU A 194 -2.80 -9.08 9.61
CA LEU A 194 -1.37 -8.82 9.77
C LEU A 194 -0.91 -8.82 11.24
N GLY A 195 -1.81 -9.11 12.19
CA GLY A 195 -1.47 -9.36 13.60
C GLY A 195 -1.12 -8.12 14.42
N VAL A 196 -1.03 -6.94 13.83
CA VAL A 196 -0.63 -5.70 14.53
C VAL A 196 -1.86 -4.85 14.80
N LYS A 197 -2.24 -4.71 16.08
CA LYS A 197 -3.39 -3.89 16.51
C LYS A 197 -3.03 -2.72 17.41
N ASP A 198 -1.85 -2.76 18.00
CA ASP A 198 -1.40 -1.74 18.92
C ASP A 198 -0.84 -0.54 18.17
N ASP A 199 -0.95 0.63 18.79
CA ASP A 199 -0.38 1.86 18.26
C ASP A 199 1.13 1.86 18.48
N HIS A 200 1.88 1.71 17.39
CA HIS A 200 3.33 1.77 17.39
C HIS A 200 3.77 2.98 16.59
N SER A 201 3.79 4.13 17.27
CA SER A 201 4.15 5.40 16.63
C SER A 201 5.66 5.54 16.45
N THR A 202 6.07 6.02 15.30
CA THR A 202 7.44 6.48 15.02
C THR A 202 7.80 7.65 15.97
N ALA A 203 9.04 7.70 16.47
CA ALA A 203 9.50 8.84 17.22
C ALA A 203 9.50 10.13 16.38
N ALA A 204 9.19 11.27 17.00
CA ALA A 204 9.22 12.55 16.30
C ALA A 204 10.59 12.86 15.68
N SER A 205 11.67 12.52 16.40
CA SER A 205 13.05 12.65 15.93
C SER A 205 13.36 11.82 14.70
N ASP A 206 12.81 10.60 14.60
CA ASP A 206 13.04 9.72 13.44
C ASP A 206 12.26 10.21 12.22
N PHE A 207 11.06 10.73 12.44
CA PHE A 207 10.31 11.41 11.39
C PHE A 207 11.06 12.62 10.88
N GLU A 208 11.50 13.51 11.77
CA GLU A 208 12.27 14.71 11.42
C GLU A 208 13.54 14.34 10.64
N TYR A 209 14.30 13.38 11.15
CA TYR A 209 15.51 12.93 10.51
C TYR A 209 15.25 12.37 9.09
N THR A 210 14.22 11.53 8.95
CA THR A 210 13.85 10.92 7.65
C THR A 210 13.52 11.98 6.60
N VAL A 211 12.69 12.98 6.95
CA VAL A 211 12.27 13.99 5.97
C VAL A 211 13.36 15.00 5.66
N ARG A 212 14.20 15.38 6.64
CA ARG A 212 15.36 16.25 6.41
C ARG A 212 16.42 15.57 5.53
N ASP A 213 16.75 14.31 5.83
CA ASP A 213 17.73 13.54 5.05
C ASP A 213 17.29 13.40 3.58
N ALA A 214 16.02 13.10 3.36
CA ALA A 214 15.46 12.99 2.01
C ALA A 214 15.43 14.33 1.28
N TYR A 215 15.12 15.42 1.97
CA TYR A 215 15.16 16.77 1.40
C TYR A 215 16.59 17.18 1.06
N ASP A 216 17.53 17.03 1.97
CA ASP A 216 18.91 17.43 1.78
C ASP A 216 19.62 16.67 0.66
N LYS A 217 19.33 15.36 0.52
CA LYS A 217 19.93 14.51 -0.52
C LYS A 217 19.27 14.65 -1.88
N PHE A 218 17.94 14.79 -1.91
CA PHE A 218 17.14 14.62 -3.14
C PHE A 218 16.17 15.76 -3.42
N GLY A 219 15.94 16.66 -2.47
CA GLY A 219 14.95 17.72 -2.61
C GLY A 219 13.50 17.23 -2.47
N VAL A 220 13.26 16.04 -1.95
CA VAL A 220 11.92 15.47 -1.83
C VAL A 220 11.16 16.09 -0.67
N THR A 221 9.92 16.48 -0.95
CA THR A 221 8.97 17.04 0.03
C THR A 221 7.63 16.29 0.05
N ASN A 222 7.45 15.36 -0.86
CA ASN A 222 6.17 14.67 -1.07
C ASN A 222 6.19 13.28 -0.45
N TYR A 223 5.16 12.95 0.33
CA TYR A 223 5.09 11.68 1.02
C TYR A 223 3.70 11.06 0.94
N TYR A 224 3.70 9.75 0.80
CA TYR A 224 2.56 8.89 1.01
C TYR A 224 2.67 8.21 2.37
N THR A 225 1.60 8.21 3.17
CA THR A 225 1.63 7.52 4.46
C THR A 225 1.14 6.07 4.31
N ALA A 226 1.91 5.14 4.85
CA ALA A 226 1.55 3.72 4.85
C ALA A 226 0.60 3.32 5.98
N ASP A 227 0.12 4.29 6.73
CA ASP A 227 -0.78 4.09 7.86
C ASP A 227 -2.17 3.65 7.40
N GLU A 228 -2.78 2.69 8.07
CA GLU A 228 -4.17 2.26 7.79
C GLU A 228 -5.20 3.29 8.22
N THR A 229 -4.86 4.17 9.15
CA THR A 229 -5.70 5.28 9.60
C THR A 229 -4.83 6.36 10.21
N LEU A 230 -4.36 7.29 9.42
CA LEU A 230 -3.45 8.36 9.85
C LEU A 230 -4.05 9.22 10.99
N ASN A 231 -5.35 9.47 10.95
CA ASN A 231 -6.03 10.35 11.90
C ASN A 231 -6.67 9.60 13.10
N GLN A 232 -6.13 8.44 13.49
CA GLN A 232 -6.67 7.68 14.61
C GLN A 232 -6.33 8.27 16.00
N ASP A 233 -5.31 9.13 16.09
CA ASP A 233 -4.86 9.74 17.34
C ASP A 233 -4.49 11.22 17.16
N LYS A 234 -5.15 12.10 17.93
CA LYS A 234 -4.94 13.55 17.87
C LYS A 234 -3.54 13.95 18.36
N SER A 235 -3.06 13.33 19.43
CA SER A 235 -1.75 13.66 20.01
C SER A 235 -0.61 13.29 19.06
N MET A 236 -0.78 12.23 18.30
CA MET A 236 0.14 11.82 17.26
C MET A 236 0.19 12.83 16.11
N ILE A 237 -0.98 13.26 15.61
CA ILE A 237 -1.05 14.29 14.56
C ILE A 237 -0.34 15.55 15.00
N GLU A 238 -0.64 16.05 16.21
CA GLU A 238 -0.01 17.26 16.76
C GLU A 238 1.50 17.09 16.92
N LYS A 239 1.94 15.92 17.40
CA LYS A 239 3.38 15.61 17.52
C LYS A 239 4.13 15.79 16.20
N TYR A 240 3.58 15.28 15.10
CA TYR A 240 4.24 15.38 13.78
C TYR A 240 4.03 16.75 13.12
N ALA A 241 2.91 17.42 13.36
CA ALA A 241 2.70 18.80 12.91
C ALA A 241 3.73 19.73 13.54
N ASN A 242 4.01 19.59 14.84
CA ASN A 242 5.04 20.37 15.52
C ASN A 242 6.45 20.12 14.95
N VAL A 243 6.76 18.92 14.47
CA VAL A 243 8.00 18.67 13.73
C VAL A 243 7.97 19.41 12.37
N ALA A 244 6.86 19.30 11.63
CA ALA A 244 6.74 19.97 10.32
C ALA A 244 6.95 21.50 10.42
N ASP A 245 6.49 22.11 11.51
CA ASP A 245 6.68 23.56 11.76
C ASP A 245 8.16 23.96 11.94
N THR A 246 9.04 23.01 12.28
CA THR A 246 10.49 23.27 12.44
C THR A 246 11.27 23.15 11.14
N LEU A 247 10.64 22.62 10.07
CA LEU A 247 11.28 22.42 8.77
C LEU A 247 11.40 23.74 8.01
N ASN A 248 12.48 23.89 7.24
CA ASN A 248 12.67 25.03 6.33
C ASN A 248 12.05 24.80 4.94
N PHE A 249 11.27 23.75 4.79
CA PHE A 249 10.51 23.37 3.59
C PHE A 249 9.13 22.85 4.01
N LYS A 250 8.17 22.90 3.07
CA LYS A 250 6.83 22.41 3.31
C LYS A 250 6.71 20.96 2.87
N LEU A 251 6.12 20.13 3.73
CA LEU A 251 5.74 18.77 3.38
C LEU A 251 4.42 18.76 2.62
N ARG A 252 4.25 17.75 1.79
CA ARG A 252 3.01 17.45 1.12
C ARG A 252 2.72 15.96 1.23
N MET A 253 1.58 15.64 1.84
CA MET A 253 1.26 14.25 2.19
C MET A 253 -0.13 13.84 1.76
N HIS A 254 -0.29 12.55 1.52
CA HIS A 254 -1.59 11.90 1.42
C HIS A 254 -1.61 10.57 2.17
N GLY A 255 -2.78 10.15 2.63
CA GLY A 255 -2.91 8.91 3.39
C GLY A 255 -4.35 8.52 3.68
N PHE A 256 -4.51 7.32 4.24
CA PHE A 256 -5.80 6.81 4.65
C PHE A 256 -6.33 7.53 5.88
N MET A 257 -7.58 7.98 5.79
CA MET A 257 -8.28 8.75 6.80
C MET A 257 -9.65 8.19 7.11
N ARG A 258 -10.08 8.34 8.34
CA ARG A 258 -11.48 8.15 8.71
C ARG A 258 -12.22 9.48 8.71
N ALA A 259 -13.21 9.63 7.84
CA ALA A 259 -14.00 10.85 7.73
C ALA A 259 -14.79 11.14 9.02
N ASP A 260 -15.34 10.11 9.68
CA ASP A 260 -16.07 10.27 10.92
C ASP A 260 -15.22 10.86 12.06
N LEU A 261 -13.92 10.56 12.10
CA LEU A 261 -12.99 11.17 13.05
C LEU A 261 -12.71 12.65 12.73
N LEU A 262 -12.50 12.99 11.47
CA LEU A 262 -12.29 14.39 11.06
C LEU A 262 -13.54 15.24 11.33
N ILE A 263 -14.71 14.71 11.01
CA ILE A 263 -16.00 15.40 11.26
C ILE A 263 -16.21 15.63 12.75
N ALA A 264 -15.91 14.64 13.59
CA ALA A 264 -16.05 14.73 15.03
C ALA A 264 -14.98 15.60 15.70
N ASN A 265 -13.80 15.75 15.10
CA ASN A 265 -12.62 16.37 15.68
C ASN A 265 -12.06 17.45 14.76
N LYS A 266 -12.79 18.54 14.58
CA LYS A 266 -12.38 19.67 13.72
C LYS A 266 -11.07 20.33 14.19
N ASP A 267 -10.75 20.21 15.45
CA ASP A 267 -9.50 20.66 16.05
C ASP A 267 -8.24 19.94 15.50
N THR A 268 -8.42 18.82 14.77
CA THR A 268 -7.31 18.13 14.10
C THR A 268 -7.02 18.65 12.68
N TRP A 269 -7.86 19.52 12.12
CA TRP A 269 -7.70 20.00 10.75
C TRP A 269 -6.48 20.91 10.60
N ASP A 270 -6.30 21.85 11.53
CA ASP A 270 -5.12 22.72 11.55
C ASP A 270 -3.82 21.93 11.67
N PRO A 271 -3.64 21.03 12.67
CA PRO A 271 -2.44 20.20 12.73
C PRO A 271 -2.19 19.35 11.47
N LEU A 272 -3.22 18.78 10.86
CA LEU A 272 -3.07 18.05 9.60
C LEU A 272 -2.60 18.95 8.46
N SER A 273 -3.12 20.18 8.37
CA SER A 273 -2.68 21.14 7.36
C SER A 273 -1.24 21.59 7.56
N ARG A 274 -0.81 21.84 8.81
CA ARG A 274 0.58 22.16 9.17
C ARG A 274 1.53 20.99 8.83
N LEU A 275 1.09 19.76 9.04
CA LEU A 275 1.83 18.55 8.65
C LEU A 275 1.91 18.39 7.12
N GLY A 276 1.08 19.11 6.36
CA GLY A 276 1.05 19.03 4.89
C GLY A 276 0.11 17.97 4.34
N VAL A 277 -0.84 17.45 5.13
CA VAL A 277 -1.76 16.39 4.70
C VAL A 277 -2.94 17.00 3.95
N PHE A 278 -2.81 17.15 2.64
CA PHE A 278 -3.83 17.68 1.72
C PHE A 278 -4.44 16.62 0.79
N GLY A 279 -3.95 15.39 0.87
CA GLY A 279 -4.50 14.23 0.17
C GLY A 279 -5.18 13.27 1.13
N HIS A 280 -6.51 13.13 1.08
CA HIS A 280 -7.25 12.29 2.00
C HIS A 280 -7.90 11.11 1.28
N MET A 281 -7.58 9.88 1.71
CA MET A 281 -8.22 8.66 1.23
C MET A 281 -9.21 8.14 2.26
N TYR A 282 -10.50 8.27 1.96
CA TYR A 282 -11.58 7.92 2.89
C TYR A 282 -12.15 6.54 2.62
N GLY A 283 -12.11 5.65 3.60
CA GLY A 283 -12.94 4.47 3.63
C GLY A 283 -14.35 4.84 4.10
N ILE A 284 -15.25 5.20 3.19
CA ILE A 284 -16.66 5.49 3.51
C ILE A 284 -17.48 4.21 3.45
N GLU A 285 -17.23 3.36 2.48
CA GLU A 285 -17.80 2.06 2.18
C GLU A 285 -19.26 2.12 1.73
N THR A 286 -20.10 2.92 2.39
CA THR A 286 -21.52 3.06 2.05
C THR A 286 -22.11 4.35 2.62
N PHE A 287 -23.12 4.91 1.94
CA PHE A 287 -23.98 5.97 2.46
C PHE A 287 -25.34 5.44 2.98
N ASN A 288 -25.49 4.14 3.16
CA ASN A 288 -26.65 3.55 3.80
C ASN A 288 -26.41 3.41 5.31
N LYS A 289 -27.25 4.02 6.14
CA LYS A 289 -27.11 4.02 7.60
C LYS A 289 -27.12 2.61 8.21
N LYS A 290 -28.04 1.74 7.75
CA LYS A 290 -28.16 0.37 8.26
C LYS A 290 -26.93 -0.47 7.90
N THR A 291 -26.50 -0.37 6.65
CA THR A 291 -25.29 -1.00 6.14
C THR A 291 -24.05 -0.51 6.89
N GLY A 292 -23.86 0.81 6.99
CA GLY A 292 -22.74 1.40 7.71
C GLY A 292 -22.65 0.95 9.15
N SER A 293 -23.76 0.98 9.89
CA SER A 293 -23.82 0.49 11.27
C SER A 293 -23.46 -1.00 11.37
N SER A 294 -23.90 -1.81 10.40
CA SER A 294 -23.63 -3.25 10.39
C SER A 294 -22.16 -3.59 10.23
N VAL A 295 -21.38 -2.73 9.58
CA VAL A 295 -19.93 -2.96 9.30
C VAL A 295 -18.99 -2.12 10.16
N GLY A 296 -19.53 -1.34 11.12
CA GLY A 296 -18.70 -0.54 12.03
C GLY A 296 -18.40 0.89 11.53
N LYS A 297 -19.26 1.41 10.66
CA LYS A 297 -19.25 2.79 10.14
C LYS A 297 -20.56 3.48 10.53
N GLY A 298 -20.72 3.81 11.81
CA GLY A 298 -22.01 4.16 12.40
C GLY A 298 -22.46 5.63 12.31
N MET A 299 -21.65 6.53 11.74
CA MET A 299 -22.03 7.94 11.59
C MET A 299 -23.21 8.09 10.61
N ASP A 300 -24.08 9.05 10.88
CA ASP A 300 -25.22 9.34 10.01
C ASP A 300 -24.74 9.75 8.61
N PRO A 301 -25.24 9.14 7.52
CA PRO A 301 -24.81 9.41 6.16
C PRO A 301 -24.95 10.87 5.71
N LEU A 302 -25.94 11.61 6.19
CA LEU A 302 -26.10 13.03 5.87
C LEU A 302 -24.96 13.83 6.50
N LYS A 303 -24.65 13.57 7.78
CA LYS A 303 -23.50 14.20 8.45
C LYS A 303 -22.19 13.87 7.75
N VAL A 304 -22.01 12.64 7.26
CA VAL A 304 -20.84 12.25 6.50
C VAL A 304 -20.74 13.03 5.19
N LYS A 305 -21.83 13.12 4.44
CA LYS A 305 -21.90 13.86 3.18
C LYS A 305 -21.59 15.35 3.34
N GLU A 306 -22.23 15.99 4.32
CA GLU A 306 -22.01 17.40 4.65
C GLU A 306 -20.57 17.64 5.14
N GLY A 307 -20.10 16.80 6.06
CA GLY A 307 -18.76 16.92 6.63
C GLY A 307 -17.65 16.71 5.61
N LEU A 308 -17.81 15.80 4.65
CA LEU A 308 -16.86 15.62 3.55
C LEU A 308 -16.73 16.89 2.70
N LEU A 309 -17.83 17.57 2.41
CA LEU A 309 -17.79 18.81 1.64
C LEU A 309 -17.16 19.95 2.45
N GLU A 310 -17.47 20.04 3.75
CA GLU A 310 -16.89 21.03 4.66
C GLU A 310 -15.36 20.82 4.80
N ILE A 311 -14.89 19.59 5.01
CA ILE A 311 -13.46 19.25 5.07
C ILE A 311 -12.78 19.68 3.77
N ARG A 312 -13.36 19.28 2.63
CA ARG A 312 -12.81 19.62 1.31
C ARG A 312 -12.64 21.13 1.14
N GLU A 313 -13.69 21.88 1.47
CA GLU A 313 -13.70 23.33 1.31
C GLU A 313 -12.64 24.00 2.22
N TRP A 314 -12.55 23.54 3.45
CA TRP A 314 -11.58 24.07 4.41
C TRP A 314 -10.13 23.82 3.98
N PHE A 315 -9.78 22.60 3.57
CA PHE A 315 -8.42 22.29 3.14
C PHE A 315 -8.08 22.96 1.80
N ASP A 316 -9.00 22.98 0.82
CA ASP A 316 -8.80 23.59 -0.50
C ASP A 316 -8.65 25.12 -0.43
N ALA A 317 -9.11 25.76 0.64
CA ALA A 317 -8.89 27.19 0.91
C ALA A 317 -7.46 27.51 1.33
N ILE A 318 -6.70 26.53 1.83
CA ILE A 318 -5.31 26.69 2.28
C ILE A 318 -4.35 26.30 1.15
N GLU A 319 -4.49 25.10 0.62
CA GLU A 319 -3.70 24.58 -0.52
C GLU A 319 -4.57 23.61 -1.35
N PRO A 320 -4.21 23.35 -2.63
CA PRO A 320 -4.98 22.41 -3.46
C PRO A 320 -5.19 21.07 -2.77
N TYR A 321 -6.44 20.75 -2.48
CA TYR A 321 -6.87 19.53 -1.82
C TYR A 321 -7.21 18.44 -2.84
N ARG A 322 -7.00 17.19 -2.46
CA ARG A 322 -7.48 16.02 -3.19
C ARG A 322 -8.06 14.98 -2.25
N GLY A 323 -9.30 14.60 -2.52
CA GLY A 323 -10.00 13.55 -1.80
C GLY A 323 -10.23 12.31 -2.66
N ASN A 324 -10.15 11.15 -2.04
CA ASN A 324 -10.59 9.88 -2.60
C ASN A 324 -11.58 9.23 -1.66
N ILE A 325 -12.75 8.86 -2.18
CA ILE A 325 -13.76 8.12 -1.43
C ILE A 325 -13.80 6.70 -1.94
N ASN A 326 -13.52 5.75 -1.05
CA ASN A 326 -13.64 4.32 -1.32
C ASN A 326 -15.01 3.81 -0.88
N MET A 327 -15.68 3.08 -1.77
CA MET A 327 -17.01 2.48 -1.56
C MET A 327 -16.96 0.98 -1.84
N VAL A 328 -17.72 0.19 -1.06
CA VAL A 328 -17.80 -1.27 -1.23
C VAL A 328 -19.23 -1.68 -1.55
N CYS A 329 -19.45 -2.14 -2.79
CA CYS A 329 -20.74 -2.63 -3.26
C CYS A 329 -21.01 -4.03 -2.75
N GLY A 330 -22.20 -4.25 -2.21
CA GLY A 330 -22.65 -5.56 -1.74
C GLY A 330 -22.43 -5.82 -0.25
N LEU A 331 -22.19 -4.81 0.54
CA LEU A 331 -22.16 -4.92 2.01
C LEU A 331 -23.54 -5.37 2.58
N PRO A 332 -23.59 -5.94 3.80
CA PRO A 332 -24.85 -6.40 4.39
C PRO A 332 -25.92 -5.31 4.44
N PHE A 333 -27.15 -5.63 4.04
CA PHE A 333 -28.32 -4.73 3.98
C PHE A 333 -28.23 -3.60 2.94
N GLU A 334 -27.22 -3.56 2.09
CA GLU A 334 -27.20 -2.63 0.98
C GLU A 334 -28.10 -3.13 -0.14
N THR A 335 -28.93 -2.22 -0.69
CA THR A 335 -29.77 -2.51 -1.85
C THR A 335 -29.22 -1.82 -3.08
N LYS A 336 -29.68 -2.23 -4.27
CA LYS A 336 -29.30 -1.59 -5.54
C LYS A 336 -29.60 -0.10 -5.52
N GLU A 337 -30.78 0.26 -5.03
CA GLU A 337 -31.24 1.66 -4.96
C GLU A 337 -30.37 2.49 -4.01
N THR A 338 -30.00 1.93 -2.83
CA THR A 338 -29.15 2.68 -1.88
C THR A 338 -27.74 2.85 -2.39
N TRP A 339 -27.20 1.86 -3.09
CA TRP A 339 -25.93 1.95 -3.78
C TRP A 339 -25.96 3.02 -4.89
N GLU A 340 -26.92 2.93 -5.80
CA GLU A 340 -27.05 3.87 -6.93
C GLU A 340 -27.23 5.32 -6.45
N SER A 341 -28.05 5.55 -5.42
CA SER A 341 -28.19 6.86 -4.79
C SER A 341 -26.88 7.39 -4.18
N GLY A 342 -26.08 6.50 -3.58
CA GLY A 342 -24.76 6.86 -3.07
C GLY A 342 -23.82 7.31 -4.17
N ILE A 343 -23.82 6.58 -5.28
CA ILE A 343 -22.99 6.87 -6.45
C ILE A 343 -23.44 8.17 -7.14
N GLU A 344 -24.73 8.38 -7.29
CA GLU A 344 -25.27 9.65 -7.84
C GLU A 344 -24.78 10.85 -7.01
N TRP A 345 -24.82 10.74 -5.68
CA TRP A 345 -24.32 11.80 -4.82
C TRP A 345 -22.82 12.05 -5.02
N LEU A 346 -22.00 10.99 -5.11
CA LEU A 346 -20.57 11.09 -5.38
C LEU A 346 -20.30 11.80 -6.70
N MET A 347 -20.97 11.40 -7.76
CA MET A 347 -20.79 11.99 -9.08
C MET A 347 -21.14 13.48 -9.09
N LYS A 348 -22.25 13.84 -8.46
CA LYS A 348 -22.75 15.22 -8.44
C LYS A 348 -21.93 16.14 -7.55
N ASN A 349 -21.51 15.68 -6.37
CA ASN A 349 -21.00 16.58 -5.33
C ASN A 349 -19.49 16.41 -5.05
N TRP A 350 -18.90 15.30 -5.46
CA TRP A 350 -17.50 14.97 -5.18
C TRP A 350 -16.67 14.94 -6.46
N THR A 351 -16.95 14.02 -7.36
CA THR A 351 -16.17 13.84 -8.59
C THR A 351 -16.27 15.02 -9.53
N SER A 352 -17.41 15.70 -9.57
CA SER A 352 -17.60 16.96 -10.32
C SER A 352 -16.63 18.07 -9.91
N LYS A 353 -16.05 17.99 -8.71
CA LYS A 353 -15.06 18.93 -8.17
C LYS A 353 -13.61 18.49 -8.42
N GLY A 354 -13.40 17.39 -9.12
CA GLY A 354 -12.07 16.87 -9.44
C GLY A 354 -11.48 15.89 -8.42
N ASP A 355 -12.29 15.49 -7.44
CA ASP A 355 -11.92 14.47 -6.47
C ASP A 355 -12.22 13.06 -7.01
N ILE A 356 -11.67 12.04 -6.39
CA ILE A 356 -11.76 10.65 -6.86
C ILE A 356 -12.78 9.87 -6.04
N SER A 357 -13.38 8.89 -6.67
CA SER A 357 -14.17 7.85 -6.00
C SER A 357 -13.76 6.49 -6.56
N ALA A 358 -13.36 5.59 -5.69
CA ALA A 358 -13.06 4.22 -6.04
C ALA A 358 -14.17 3.29 -5.51
N THR A 359 -14.59 2.35 -6.34
CA THR A 359 -15.67 1.42 -6.03
C THR A 359 -15.19 -0.02 -6.21
N TYR A 360 -15.48 -0.85 -5.23
CA TYR A 360 -15.08 -2.25 -5.19
C TYR A 360 -16.28 -3.14 -4.93
N ALA A 361 -16.38 -4.28 -5.59
CA ALA A 361 -17.33 -5.30 -5.18
C ALA A 361 -16.82 -5.99 -3.91
N LEU A 362 -17.74 -6.34 -3.00
CA LEU A 362 -17.39 -7.03 -1.77
C LEU A 362 -16.73 -8.37 -2.08
N GLU A 363 -15.56 -8.60 -1.55
CA GLU A 363 -14.87 -9.89 -1.57
C GLU A 363 -15.05 -10.60 -0.22
N ILE A 364 -15.44 -11.87 -0.27
CA ILE A 364 -15.64 -12.70 0.93
C ILE A 364 -14.70 -13.91 0.83
N PRO A 365 -13.47 -13.81 1.34
CA PRO A 365 -12.56 -14.95 1.43
C PRO A 365 -13.14 -16.03 2.35
N LEU A 366 -13.11 -17.27 1.90
CA LEU A 366 -13.56 -18.44 2.67
C LEU A 366 -12.41 -19.19 3.35
N SER A 367 -11.22 -19.06 2.79
CA SER A 367 -9.99 -19.59 3.34
C SER A 367 -8.87 -18.56 3.20
N SER A 368 -7.92 -18.62 4.12
CA SER A 368 -6.70 -17.83 4.08
C SER A 368 -5.62 -18.65 4.78
N MET A 369 -4.48 -18.81 4.14
CA MET A 369 -3.40 -19.66 4.66
C MET A 369 -2.75 -19.08 5.92
N ASP A 370 -2.84 -17.79 6.17
CA ASP A 370 -2.00 -17.11 7.16
C ASP A 370 -2.75 -16.19 8.13
N SER A 371 -4.10 -16.24 8.19
CA SER A 371 -4.73 -15.16 8.92
C SER A 371 -6.16 -15.33 9.37
N LYS A 372 -6.55 -14.49 10.30
CA LYS A 372 -7.93 -14.35 10.75
C LYS A 372 -8.76 -13.74 9.64
N LEU A 373 -9.68 -14.50 9.10
CA LEU A 373 -10.70 -14.00 8.18
C LEU A 373 -11.50 -12.85 8.83
N SER A 374 -11.98 -11.91 8.03
CA SER A 374 -12.84 -10.82 8.50
C SER A 374 -14.12 -11.37 9.17
N PHE A 375 -14.79 -10.52 9.95
CA PHE A 375 -16.07 -10.91 10.55
C PHE A 375 -17.08 -11.33 9.48
N ILE A 376 -17.14 -10.63 8.34
CA ILE A 376 -18.03 -10.99 7.23
C ILE A 376 -17.67 -12.36 6.69
N SER A 377 -16.40 -12.63 6.44
CA SER A 377 -15.93 -13.93 5.94
C SER A 377 -16.30 -15.09 6.88
N ASN A 378 -16.20 -14.89 8.18
CA ASN A 378 -16.56 -15.92 9.16
C ASN A 378 -18.08 -16.09 9.38
N ASN A 379 -18.89 -15.06 9.03
CA ASN A 379 -20.32 -15.03 9.36
C ASN A 379 -21.21 -14.78 8.13
N TRP A 380 -20.72 -15.02 6.92
CA TRP A 380 -21.42 -14.67 5.69
C TRP A 380 -22.85 -15.24 5.59
N LYS A 381 -23.05 -16.50 6.03
CA LYS A 381 -24.40 -17.12 6.04
C LYS A 381 -25.37 -16.38 6.96
N ALA A 382 -24.93 -16.03 8.17
CA ALA A 382 -25.72 -15.29 9.15
C ALA A 382 -26.04 -13.85 8.70
N LEU A 383 -25.21 -13.30 7.81
CA LEU A 383 -25.39 -12.00 7.21
C LEU A 383 -26.25 -12.01 5.93
N GLY A 384 -26.82 -13.17 5.58
CA GLY A 384 -27.76 -13.32 4.47
C GLY A 384 -27.12 -13.60 3.11
N TYR A 385 -25.81 -13.92 3.08
CA TYR A 385 -25.15 -14.33 1.83
C TYR A 385 -25.35 -15.82 1.59
N ARG A 386 -25.42 -16.18 0.33
CA ARG A 386 -25.52 -17.57 -0.15
C ARG A 386 -24.51 -17.75 -1.29
N ARG A 387 -24.04 -18.98 -1.47
CA ARG A 387 -23.28 -19.36 -2.66
C ARG A 387 -24.21 -19.40 -3.87
N ARG A 388 -23.85 -18.75 -4.94
CA ARG A 388 -24.61 -18.76 -6.19
C ARG A 388 -24.71 -20.17 -6.75
N LYS A 389 -25.89 -20.48 -7.33
CA LYS A 389 -26.12 -21.77 -8.03
C LYS A 389 -25.46 -21.79 -9.38
N THR A 390 -25.47 -20.66 -10.09
CA THR A 390 -24.79 -20.48 -11.38
C THR A 390 -23.50 -19.71 -11.12
N PRO A 391 -22.32 -20.26 -11.48
CA PRO A 391 -21.05 -19.57 -11.29
C PRO A 391 -21.04 -18.18 -11.91
N SER A 392 -20.46 -17.21 -11.23
CA SER A 392 -20.26 -15.86 -11.70
C SER A 392 -19.17 -15.79 -12.77
N GLU A 393 -19.43 -15.07 -13.85
CA GLU A 393 -18.38 -14.70 -14.82
C GLU A 393 -17.37 -13.71 -14.24
N SER A 394 -17.78 -12.97 -13.20
CA SER A 394 -17.01 -11.89 -12.60
C SER A 394 -16.08 -12.34 -11.48
N LEU A 395 -16.18 -13.58 -11.00
CA LEU A 395 -15.38 -14.05 -9.86
C LEU A 395 -13.87 -13.91 -10.09
N HIS A 396 -13.41 -14.14 -11.31
CA HIS A 396 -12.01 -13.97 -11.69
C HIS A 396 -11.59 -12.50 -11.82
N ALA A 397 -12.54 -11.61 -12.07
CA ALA A 397 -12.28 -10.18 -12.21
C ALA A 397 -12.19 -9.44 -10.86
N VAL A 398 -12.72 -10.05 -9.79
CA VAL A 398 -12.80 -9.44 -8.46
C VAL A 398 -11.53 -9.66 -7.65
N SER A 399 -10.70 -10.64 -7.99
CA SER A 399 -9.59 -11.04 -7.15
C SER A 399 -8.42 -10.03 -7.18
N SER A 400 -8.63 -8.88 -6.55
CA SER A 400 -7.52 -8.07 -6.04
C SER A 400 -6.81 -8.79 -4.87
N LEU A 401 -7.50 -9.71 -4.21
CA LEU A 401 -6.99 -10.51 -3.10
C LEU A 401 -6.23 -11.73 -3.61
N LYS A 402 -5.01 -11.51 -4.07
CA LYS A 402 -4.08 -12.61 -4.44
C LYS A 402 -3.76 -13.57 -3.27
N TYR A 403 -4.24 -13.30 -2.06
CA TYR A 403 -4.01 -14.10 -0.85
C TYR A 403 -5.19 -14.98 -0.42
N ALA A 404 -6.34 -14.90 -1.06
CA ALA A 404 -7.46 -15.79 -0.76
C ALA A 404 -7.40 -17.05 -1.65
N ASP A 405 -7.35 -18.21 -1.03
CA ASP A 405 -7.36 -19.49 -1.76
C ASP A 405 -8.73 -19.80 -2.35
N GLU A 406 -9.77 -19.30 -1.70
CA GLU A 406 -11.14 -19.45 -2.12
C GLU A 406 -11.94 -18.18 -1.80
N LEU A 407 -12.61 -17.64 -2.81
CA LEU A 407 -13.59 -16.55 -2.66
C LEU A 407 -15.01 -17.13 -2.76
N LEU A 408 -15.92 -16.58 -1.95
CA LEU A 408 -17.33 -16.89 -2.08
C LEU A 408 -17.88 -16.21 -3.33
N ASP A 409 -18.39 -16.99 -4.25
CA ASP A 409 -19.27 -16.51 -5.30
C ASP A 409 -20.65 -16.28 -4.69
N TRP A 410 -20.96 -15.03 -4.32
CA TRP A 410 -22.05 -14.71 -3.43
C TRP A 410 -23.26 -14.09 -4.13
N GLU A 411 -24.41 -14.37 -3.56
CA GLU A 411 -25.65 -13.61 -3.73
C GLU A 411 -26.28 -13.33 -2.35
N ASN A 412 -27.08 -12.30 -2.25
CA ASN A 412 -27.94 -12.01 -1.11
C ASN A 412 -29.34 -11.63 -1.62
N ASP A 413 -30.24 -11.18 -0.73
CA ASP A 413 -31.62 -10.86 -1.11
C ASP A 413 -31.75 -9.62 -1.99
N TYR A 414 -30.70 -8.84 -2.15
CA TYR A 414 -30.72 -7.54 -2.84
C TYR A 414 -29.94 -7.53 -4.14
N MET A 415 -28.82 -8.28 -4.21
CA MET A 415 -27.92 -8.30 -5.37
C MET A 415 -27.02 -9.52 -5.36
N ASP A 416 -26.29 -9.70 -6.43
CA ASP A 416 -25.25 -10.73 -6.56
C ASP A 416 -23.89 -10.12 -6.98
N LEU A 417 -22.85 -10.96 -6.96
CA LEU A 417 -21.49 -10.56 -7.29
C LEU A 417 -21.38 -9.99 -8.72
N ASP A 418 -22.06 -10.59 -9.71
CA ASP A 418 -22.01 -10.09 -11.08
C ASP A 418 -22.59 -8.69 -11.22
N TRP A 419 -23.74 -8.44 -10.56
CA TRP A 419 -24.32 -7.11 -10.55
C TRP A 419 -23.39 -6.10 -9.85
N ALA A 420 -22.81 -6.48 -8.70
CA ALA A 420 -21.90 -5.62 -7.96
C ALA A 420 -20.67 -5.23 -8.80
N VAL A 421 -20.01 -6.20 -9.42
CA VAL A 421 -18.84 -5.95 -10.30
C VAL A 421 -19.23 -5.10 -11.50
N LYS A 422 -20.34 -5.44 -12.16
CA LYS A 422 -20.83 -4.66 -13.31
C LYS A 422 -21.16 -3.22 -12.93
N SER A 423 -21.78 -3.02 -11.77
CA SER A 423 -22.11 -1.68 -11.26
C SER A 423 -20.85 -0.87 -10.99
N CYS A 424 -19.84 -1.43 -10.30
CA CYS A 424 -18.55 -0.79 -10.09
C CYS A 424 -17.88 -0.40 -11.42
N ASN A 425 -17.81 -1.32 -12.38
CA ASN A 425 -17.20 -1.08 -13.70
C ASN A 425 -17.95 -0.01 -14.52
N THR A 426 -19.29 0.07 -14.39
CA THR A 426 -20.10 1.09 -15.10
C THR A 426 -19.77 2.49 -14.61
N ILE A 427 -19.53 2.64 -13.31
CA ILE A 427 -19.12 3.90 -12.72
C ILE A 427 -17.79 4.37 -13.30
N TYR A 428 -16.81 3.53 -13.40
CA TYR A 428 -15.53 3.85 -14.03
C TYR A 428 -15.68 4.33 -15.47
N LYS A 429 -16.55 3.69 -16.27
CA LYS A 429 -16.82 4.11 -17.65
C LYS A 429 -17.52 5.46 -17.75
N GLN A 430 -18.42 5.78 -16.79
CA GLN A 430 -19.13 7.05 -16.78
C GLN A 430 -18.25 8.25 -16.47
N TYR A 431 -17.21 8.06 -15.65
CA TYR A 431 -16.27 9.14 -15.32
C TYR A 431 -15.46 9.61 -16.53
N LYS A 432 -15.38 8.87 -17.63
CA LYS A 432 -14.45 9.13 -18.76
C LYS A 432 -13.02 9.42 -18.30
N VAL A 433 -12.72 9.06 -17.07
CA VAL A 433 -11.41 9.09 -16.46
C VAL A 433 -10.97 7.64 -16.48
N ASP A 434 -9.86 7.38 -17.13
CA ASP A 434 -9.25 6.06 -17.03
C ASP A 434 -8.78 5.92 -15.57
N MET A 435 -9.60 5.25 -14.75
CA MET A 435 -9.37 5.07 -13.31
C MET A 435 -8.25 4.06 -13.00
N GLY A 436 -7.48 3.66 -14.01
CA GLY A 436 -6.16 3.09 -13.80
C GLY A 436 -5.23 4.05 -13.07
N VAL A 437 -5.63 5.32 -12.97
CA VAL A 437 -4.98 6.33 -12.13
C VAL A 437 -5.61 6.30 -10.75
N SER A 438 -5.08 5.45 -9.90
CA SER A 438 -5.39 5.46 -8.48
C SER A 438 -4.89 6.77 -7.82
N VAL A 439 -5.31 7.04 -6.58
CA VAL A 439 -4.77 8.15 -5.77
C VAL A 439 -3.24 8.09 -5.68
N TRP A 440 -2.68 6.89 -5.73
CA TRP A 440 -1.26 6.64 -5.81
C TRP A 440 -0.62 7.35 -7.00
N HIS A 441 -1.18 7.17 -8.20
CA HIS A 441 -0.72 7.86 -9.41
C HIS A 441 -0.90 9.38 -9.32
N TRP A 442 -1.88 9.87 -8.56
CA TRP A 442 -2.08 11.31 -8.38
C TRP A 442 -0.94 11.96 -7.60
N GLY A 443 -0.51 11.32 -6.53
CA GLY A 443 0.65 11.75 -5.78
C GLY A 443 1.91 11.64 -6.64
N ASP A 444 2.15 10.45 -7.14
CA ASP A 444 3.38 10.09 -7.87
C ASP A 444 3.62 10.91 -9.14
N HIS A 445 2.57 11.45 -9.76
CA HIS A 445 2.68 12.31 -10.97
C HIS A 445 2.63 13.81 -10.69
N GLY A 446 2.66 14.22 -9.43
CA GLY A 446 2.47 15.62 -9.08
C GLY A 446 1.08 16.15 -9.44
N LEU A 447 0.10 15.26 -9.73
CA LEU A 447 -1.27 15.65 -10.08
C LEU A 447 -1.98 16.32 -8.92
N MET A 448 -1.56 16.06 -7.69
CA MET A 448 -2.00 16.76 -6.50
C MET A 448 -1.75 18.29 -6.58
N ASN A 449 -0.75 18.71 -7.34
CA ASN A 449 -0.37 20.12 -7.50
C ASN A 449 -1.11 20.81 -8.66
N LEU A 450 -1.93 20.08 -9.42
CA LEU A 450 -2.66 20.63 -10.55
C LEU A 450 -4.05 21.10 -10.14
N SER A 451 -4.47 22.24 -10.68
CA SER A 451 -5.87 22.64 -10.57
C SER A 451 -6.77 21.64 -11.32
N PHE A 452 -8.06 21.58 -10.94
CA PHE A 452 -9.04 20.74 -11.64
C PHE A 452 -9.11 21.06 -13.16
N LYS A 453 -8.97 22.34 -13.51
CA LYS A 453 -8.97 22.80 -14.91
C LYS A 453 -7.75 22.28 -15.68
N ASP A 454 -6.61 22.21 -15.04
CA ASP A 454 -5.40 21.66 -15.65
C ASP A 454 -5.46 20.13 -15.75
N LEU A 455 -6.04 19.46 -14.75
CA LEU A 455 -6.36 18.03 -14.83
C LEU A 455 -7.27 17.73 -16.01
N GLN A 456 -8.36 18.49 -16.19
CA GLN A 456 -9.25 18.31 -17.35
C GLN A 456 -8.55 18.55 -18.69
N LYS A 457 -7.65 19.53 -18.77
CA LYS A 457 -6.84 19.78 -19.98
C LYS A 457 -5.91 18.61 -20.27
N LYS A 458 -5.23 18.10 -19.24
CA LYS A 458 -4.34 16.96 -19.37
C LYS A 458 -5.11 15.65 -19.70
N GLN A 459 -6.32 15.48 -19.15
CA GLN A 459 -7.20 14.34 -19.46
C GLN A 459 -7.62 14.27 -20.95
N LYS A 460 -7.73 15.38 -21.67
CA LYS A 460 -7.98 15.36 -23.11
C LYS A 460 -6.83 14.73 -23.92
N HIS A 461 -5.65 14.70 -23.35
CA HIS A 461 -4.44 14.07 -23.93
C HIS A 461 -4.07 12.75 -23.21
N TYR A 462 -4.95 12.23 -22.40
CA TYR A 462 -4.71 11.24 -21.35
C TYR A 462 -4.29 9.84 -21.86
N ASN A 463 -4.70 9.44 -23.05
CA ASN A 463 -4.36 8.12 -23.59
C ASN A 463 -2.85 7.89 -23.81
N GLN A 464 -2.01 8.90 -23.64
CA GLN A 464 -0.56 8.77 -23.86
C GLN A 464 0.31 9.41 -22.78
N TRP A 465 -0.22 10.33 -21.97
CA TRP A 465 0.64 11.19 -21.16
C TRP A 465 1.24 10.53 -19.91
N PRO A 466 0.52 9.83 -19.01
CA PRO A 466 1.22 9.21 -17.88
C PRO A 466 2.18 8.13 -18.34
N ASN A 467 1.76 7.28 -19.28
CA ASN A 467 2.52 6.13 -19.70
C ASN A 467 3.86 6.50 -20.31
N LYS A 468 3.92 7.53 -21.16
CA LYS A 468 5.18 7.91 -21.78
C LYS A 468 6.17 8.54 -20.80
N GLU A 469 5.74 9.45 -19.94
CA GLU A 469 6.62 10.04 -18.93
C GLU A 469 7.14 9.00 -17.94
N LEU A 470 6.29 8.04 -17.57
CA LEU A 470 6.67 6.92 -16.71
C LEU A 470 7.65 5.96 -17.40
N GLU A 471 7.40 5.64 -18.65
CA GLU A 471 8.31 4.83 -19.45
C GLU A 471 9.68 5.52 -19.59
N ASP A 472 9.69 6.82 -19.89
CA ASP A 472 10.92 7.61 -19.99
C ASP A 472 11.65 7.69 -18.63
N PHE A 473 10.91 7.85 -17.52
CA PHE A 473 11.48 7.79 -16.18
C PHE A 473 12.11 6.43 -15.90
N LEU A 474 11.37 5.36 -16.15
CA LEU A 474 11.85 3.99 -15.93
C LEU A 474 13.10 3.70 -16.75
N GLN A 475 13.12 4.07 -18.03
CA GLN A 475 14.29 3.85 -18.87
C GLN A 475 15.51 4.62 -18.37
N ARG A 476 15.33 5.87 -17.92
CA ARG A 476 16.42 6.65 -17.30
C ARG A 476 16.90 6.01 -16.00
N TYR A 477 15.98 5.56 -15.14
CA TYR A 477 16.30 4.89 -13.88
C TYR A 477 17.10 3.61 -14.13
N ILE A 478 16.62 2.72 -15.01
CA ILE A 478 17.26 1.45 -15.34
C ILE A 478 18.68 1.70 -15.89
N LYS A 479 18.81 2.61 -16.85
CA LYS A 479 20.09 2.97 -17.45
C LYS A 479 21.07 3.45 -16.38
N LYS A 480 20.71 4.46 -15.60
CA LYS A 480 21.55 4.99 -14.52
C LYS A 480 21.90 3.91 -13.50
N LYS A 481 20.93 3.06 -13.13
CA LYS A 481 21.12 2.00 -12.14
C LYS A 481 22.13 0.92 -12.58
N ILE A 482 22.18 0.62 -13.88
CA ILE A 482 23.15 -0.33 -14.45
C ILE A 482 24.55 0.32 -14.56
N GLU A 483 24.62 1.63 -14.85
CA GLU A 483 25.87 2.37 -15.05
C GLU A 483 26.60 2.70 -13.72
N LEU A 484 25.90 2.72 -12.57
CA LEU A 484 26.51 2.90 -11.23
C LEU A 484 27.43 1.74 -10.86
#